data_c0a5afb21be79a01dbdbdd2412a28af9
#
_entry.id   c0a5afb21be79a01dbdbdd2412a28af9
#
_cell.length_a   1.000
_cell.length_b   1.000
_cell.length_c   1.000
_cell.angle_alpha   90.00
_cell.angle_beta   90.00
_cell.angle_gamma   90.00
#
_symmetry.space_group_name_H-M   'P 1'
#
loop_
_entity.id
_entity.type
_entity.pdbx_description
1 polymer ?
#
loop_
_entity_poly.entity_id
_entity_poly.type
_entity_poly.pdbx_seq_one_letter_code
_entity_poly.pdbx_strand_id
1 'polypeptide(L)'
;LVDAGANSEVRSEHLRDFGRMGYEYAKLLGRTNPKVGLLNVGEEQEKGTELTKQAFDYLKAELGDDFVGNVEGSDINYGDVDVVVCSGFDGNVAMKAMEGTGKLISATLKKEIKRSGLFGLIGALFLKRALERLKRAMDPSEYGGAFILGVKGAVVKAHGNSNALAIKNAIRVAYQGVKGDLVKSLEMKIGEK
;
A
#
# COMPACT_ATOMS: atom_id res chain seq x y z
N LEU A 1 1.24 -1.13 -1.56
CA LEU A 1 2.62 -1.55 -1.35
C LEU A 1 2.70 -3.05 -1.12
N VAL A 2 3.59 -3.72 -1.83
CA VAL A 2 3.94 -5.15 -1.67
C VAL A 2 5.46 -5.29 -1.89
N ASP A 3 6.23 -5.54 -0.85
CA ASP A 3 5.96 -5.86 0.54
C ASP A 3 5.95 -4.61 1.44
N ALA A 4 5.32 -4.70 2.61
CA ALA A 4 5.23 -3.60 3.57
C ALA A 4 5.77 -3.99 4.98
N GLY A 5 6.71 -4.95 5.03
CA GLY A 5 7.42 -5.28 6.27
C GLY A 5 7.40 -6.76 6.69
N ALA A 6 7.15 -7.69 5.77
CA ALA A 6 7.28 -9.12 6.02
C ALA A 6 8.70 -9.63 5.69
N ASN A 7 9.30 -9.16 4.57
CA ASN A 7 10.60 -9.60 4.10
C ASN A 7 11.56 -8.41 3.97
N SER A 8 12.45 -8.24 4.94
CA SER A 8 13.42 -7.14 4.94
C SER A 8 14.48 -7.29 3.86
N GLU A 9 14.94 -8.51 3.62
CA GLU A 9 15.91 -8.85 2.59
C GLU A 9 15.23 -9.66 1.50
N VAL A 10 15.41 -9.24 0.25
CA VAL A 10 14.76 -9.84 -0.91
C VAL A 10 15.75 -10.07 -2.05
N ARG A 11 15.41 -11.00 -2.92
CA ARG A 11 16.04 -11.19 -4.23
C ARG A 11 15.09 -10.67 -5.30
N SER A 12 15.61 -10.49 -6.52
CA SER A 12 14.84 -10.01 -7.68
C SER A 12 13.63 -10.89 -8.00
N GLU A 13 13.75 -12.22 -7.81
CA GLU A 13 12.65 -13.16 -7.98
C GLU A 13 11.53 -12.93 -6.96
N HIS A 14 11.87 -12.55 -5.72
CA HIS A 14 10.85 -12.20 -4.73
C HIS A 14 10.06 -10.97 -5.13
N LEU A 15 10.72 -9.93 -5.70
CA LEU A 15 10.03 -8.74 -6.20
C LEU A 15 9.10 -9.06 -7.37
N ARG A 16 9.49 -9.96 -8.27
CA ARG A 16 8.59 -10.48 -9.31
C ARG A 16 7.35 -11.14 -8.68
N ASP A 17 7.56 -12.04 -7.73
CA ASP A 17 6.47 -12.76 -7.09
C ASP A 17 5.55 -11.82 -6.29
N PHE A 18 6.10 -10.76 -5.68
CA PHE A 18 5.32 -9.70 -5.04
C PHE A 18 4.47 -8.94 -6.07
N GLY A 19 5.00 -8.66 -7.26
CA GLY A 19 4.24 -8.06 -8.35
C GLY A 19 3.04 -8.90 -8.76
N ARG A 20 3.24 -10.21 -8.97
CA ARG A 20 2.15 -11.17 -9.27
C ARG A 20 1.10 -11.18 -8.17
N MET A 21 1.53 -11.33 -6.92
CA MET A 21 0.62 -11.38 -5.77
C MET A 21 -0.16 -10.08 -5.61
N GLY A 22 0.51 -8.94 -5.76
CA GLY A 22 -0.12 -7.62 -5.70
C GLY A 22 -1.14 -7.42 -6.82
N TYR A 23 -0.81 -7.85 -8.03
CA TYR A 23 -1.69 -7.80 -9.20
C TYR A 23 -2.99 -8.59 -8.96
N GLU A 24 -2.88 -9.85 -8.54
CA GLU A 24 -4.07 -10.68 -8.24
C GLU A 24 -4.87 -10.11 -7.05
N TYR A 25 -4.20 -9.58 -6.04
CA TYR A 25 -4.88 -8.92 -4.94
C TYR A 25 -5.63 -7.66 -5.36
N ALA A 26 -5.05 -6.84 -6.23
CA ALA A 26 -5.72 -5.65 -6.77
C ALA A 26 -6.97 -6.02 -7.60
N LYS A 27 -6.92 -7.12 -8.36
CA LYS A 27 -8.10 -7.66 -9.07
C LYS A 27 -9.21 -8.06 -8.11
N LEU A 28 -8.86 -8.71 -6.99
CA LEU A 28 -9.83 -9.03 -5.94
C LEU A 28 -10.50 -7.77 -5.36
N LEU A 29 -9.77 -6.66 -5.28
CA LEU A 29 -10.29 -5.37 -4.84
C LEU A 29 -11.11 -4.64 -5.92
N GLY A 30 -11.35 -5.27 -7.07
CA GLY A 30 -12.19 -4.76 -8.15
C GLY A 30 -11.46 -3.92 -9.20
N ARG A 31 -10.11 -3.94 -9.20
CA ARG A 31 -9.34 -3.28 -10.27
C ARG A 31 -9.34 -4.14 -11.53
N THR A 32 -9.75 -3.55 -12.64
CA THR A 32 -9.65 -4.19 -13.96
C THR A 32 -8.31 -3.81 -14.58
N ASN A 33 -7.48 -4.79 -14.94
CA ASN A 33 -6.12 -4.59 -15.48
C ASN A 33 -5.26 -3.67 -14.58
N PRO A 34 -4.97 -4.10 -13.32
CA PRO A 34 -4.22 -3.28 -12.39
C PRO A 34 -2.85 -2.91 -12.94
N LYS A 35 -2.40 -1.68 -12.73
CA LYS A 35 -1.07 -1.23 -13.10
C LYS A 35 -0.10 -1.44 -11.96
N VAL A 36 1.03 -2.05 -12.26
CA VAL A 36 2.08 -2.42 -11.30
C VAL A 36 3.34 -1.62 -11.59
N GLY A 37 3.86 -0.90 -10.59
CA GLY A 37 5.13 -0.19 -10.64
C GLY A 37 6.15 -0.79 -9.68
N LEU A 38 7.43 -0.67 -10.00
CA LEU A 38 8.55 -1.04 -9.12
C LEU A 38 9.09 0.21 -8.43
N LEU A 39 9.05 0.23 -7.10
CA LEU A 39 9.59 1.36 -6.33
C LEU A 39 11.09 1.54 -6.59
N ASN A 40 11.46 2.74 -7.01
CA ASN A 40 12.84 3.07 -7.35
C ASN A 40 13.16 4.53 -7.01
N VAL A 41 14.40 4.94 -7.25
CA VAL A 41 14.93 6.29 -7.04
C VAL A 41 14.73 7.24 -8.23
N GLY A 42 14.11 6.76 -9.30
CA GLY A 42 13.80 7.47 -10.54
C GLY A 42 13.05 6.55 -11.50
N GLU A 43 12.35 7.15 -12.47
CA GLU A 43 11.49 6.43 -13.41
C GLU A 43 12.25 5.70 -14.52
N GLU A 44 13.50 6.13 -14.83
CA GLU A 44 14.28 5.58 -15.91
C GLU A 44 14.70 4.13 -15.61
N GLN A 45 14.69 3.27 -16.62
CA GLN A 45 14.95 1.83 -16.48
C GLN A 45 16.34 1.52 -15.88
N GLU A 46 17.35 2.32 -16.17
CA GLU A 46 18.71 2.14 -15.68
C GLU A 46 18.93 2.57 -14.24
N LYS A 47 17.95 3.20 -13.60
CA LYS A 47 18.04 3.65 -12.20
C LYS A 47 17.96 2.49 -11.21
N GLY A 48 18.47 2.76 -10.01
CA GLY A 48 18.38 1.84 -8.88
C GLY A 48 19.56 0.90 -8.75
N THR A 49 19.37 -0.12 -7.95
CA THR A 49 20.36 -1.15 -7.62
C THR A 49 20.33 -2.29 -8.64
N GLU A 50 21.34 -3.15 -8.66
CA GLU A 50 21.32 -4.37 -9.48
C GLU A 50 20.11 -5.26 -9.17
N LEU A 51 19.67 -5.29 -7.91
CA LEU A 51 18.44 -5.98 -7.50
C LEU A 51 17.21 -5.44 -8.23
N THR A 52 17.03 -4.11 -8.25
CA THR A 52 15.84 -3.48 -8.86
C THR A 52 15.90 -3.56 -10.38
N LYS A 53 17.07 -3.47 -11.00
CA LYS A 53 17.24 -3.65 -12.45
C LYS A 53 16.84 -5.05 -12.90
N GLN A 54 17.31 -6.08 -12.21
CA GLN A 54 16.90 -7.46 -12.49
C GLN A 54 15.40 -7.68 -12.24
N ALA A 55 14.86 -7.11 -11.16
CA ALA A 55 13.44 -7.19 -10.86
C ALA A 55 12.59 -6.49 -11.93
N PHE A 56 13.06 -5.38 -12.50
CA PHE A 56 12.40 -4.69 -13.62
C PHE A 56 12.21 -5.65 -14.80
N ASP A 57 13.27 -6.33 -15.23
CA ASP A 57 13.21 -7.27 -16.35
C ASP A 57 12.25 -8.44 -16.06
N TYR A 58 12.28 -8.98 -14.83
CA TYR A 58 11.37 -10.05 -14.44
C TYR A 58 9.91 -9.61 -14.38
N LEU A 59 9.62 -8.42 -13.84
CA LEU A 59 8.27 -7.87 -13.80
C LEU A 59 7.74 -7.56 -15.20
N LYS A 60 8.60 -7.03 -16.09
CA LYS A 60 8.23 -6.76 -17.48
C LYS A 60 7.92 -8.05 -18.24
N ALA A 61 8.72 -9.09 -18.04
CA ALA A 61 8.47 -10.41 -18.64
C ALA A 61 7.18 -11.07 -18.11
N GLU A 62 6.88 -10.88 -16.82
CA GLU A 62 5.75 -11.51 -16.14
C GLU A 62 4.42 -10.83 -16.43
N LEU A 63 4.38 -9.49 -16.38
CA LEU A 63 3.15 -8.68 -16.40
C LEU A 63 2.92 -7.95 -17.73
N GLY A 64 3.91 -7.91 -18.61
CA GLY A 64 3.79 -7.28 -19.93
C GLY A 64 3.39 -5.79 -19.83
N ASP A 65 2.27 -5.42 -20.45
CA ASP A 65 1.77 -4.04 -20.50
C ASP A 65 1.09 -3.58 -19.20
N ASP A 66 0.88 -4.48 -18.24
CA ASP A 66 0.38 -4.13 -16.91
C ASP A 66 1.50 -3.70 -15.96
N PHE A 67 2.77 -3.95 -16.31
CA PHE A 67 3.92 -3.37 -15.64
C PHE A 67 4.29 -2.02 -16.28
N VAL A 68 4.16 -0.94 -15.50
CA VAL A 68 4.39 0.44 -15.99
C VAL A 68 5.86 0.88 -15.88
N GLY A 69 6.73 0.07 -15.27
CA GLY A 69 8.13 0.42 -15.05
C GLY A 69 8.43 0.85 -13.61
N ASN A 70 9.49 1.66 -13.45
CA ASN A 70 9.85 2.24 -12.18
C ASN A 70 8.87 3.35 -11.79
N VAL A 71 8.63 3.47 -10.48
CA VAL A 71 7.85 4.55 -9.85
C VAL A 71 8.61 5.11 -8.65
N GLU A 72 8.45 6.38 -8.37
CA GLU A 72 9.10 7.03 -7.23
C GLU A 72 8.25 6.96 -5.95
N GLY A 73 8.88 7.29 -4.82
CA GLY A 73 8.19 7.33 -3.53
C GLY A 73 7.03 8.34 -3.46
N SER A 74 7.07 9.39 -4.28
CA SER A 74 5.98 10.37 -4.44
C SER A 74 4.71 9.75 -5.01
N ASP A 75 4.84 8.83 -5.97
CA ASP A 75 3.73 8.25 -6.73
C ASP A 75 2.86 7.33 -5.90
N ILE A 76 3.43 6.79 -4.80
CA ILE A 76 2.68 5.96 -3.85
C ILE A 76 1.39 6.64 -3.36
N ASN A 77 1.41 7.98 -3.21
CA ASN A 77 0.29 8.73 -2.67
C ASN A 77 -0.69 9.24 -3.73
N TYR A 78 -0.28 9.34 -5.00
CA TYR A 78 -1.13 9.86 -6.07
C TYR A 78 -2.07 8.79 -6.64
N GLY A 79 -1.69 7.52 -6.57
CA GLY A 79 -2.54 6.42 -7.02
C GLY A 79 -2.56 6.25 -8.54
N ASP A 80 -1.51 6.70 -9.21
CA ASP A 80 -1.32 6.53 -10.66
C ASP A 80 -1.06 5.07 -11.03
N VAL A 81 -0.64 4.27 -10.04
CA VAL A 81 -0.51 2.81 -10.13
C VAL A 81 -1.32 2.13 -9.04
N ASP A 82 -1.83 0.93 -9.32
CA ASP A 82 -2.65 0.16 -8.38
C ASP A 82 -1.80 -0.64 -7.38
N VAL A 83 -0.59 -1.03 -7.79
CA VAL A 83 0.36 -1.82 -7.00
C VAL A 83 1.75 -1.24 -7.12
N VAL A 84 2.41 -0.99 -5.99
CA VAL A 84 3.82 -0.64 -5.92
C VAL A 84 4.59 -1.78 -5.26
N VAL A 85 5.54 -2.34 -6.01
CA VAL A 85 6.41 -3.44 -5.59
C VAL A 85 7.67 -2.90 -4.95
N CYS A 86 8.04 -3.42 -3.79
CA CYS A 86 9.28 -3.05 -3.10
C CYS A 86 9.71 -4.15 -2.12
N SER A 87 10.90 -4.02 -1.52
CA SER A 87 11.27 -4.84 -0.37
C SER A 87 10.39 -4.50 0.84
N GLY A 88 10.26 -5.43 1.78
CA GLY A 88 9.54 -5.16 3.01
C GLY A 88 10.21 -4.08 3.86
N PHE A 89 11.53 -3.90 3.74
CA PHE A 89 12.24 -2.81 4.40
C PHE A 89 11.82 -1.46 3.81
N ASP A 90 11.93 -1.29 2.49
CA ASP A 90 11.59 -0.03 1.80
C ASP A 90 10.11 0.31 1.97
N GLY A 91 9.23 -0.68 1.80
CA GLY A 91 7.79 -0.50 1.97
C GLY A 91 7.39 -0.14 3.39
N ASN A 92 8.02 -0.73 4.41
CA ASN A 92 7.75 -0.37 5.80
C ASN A 92 8.26 1.04 6.13
N VAL A 93 9.44 1.42 5.63
CA VAL A 93 9.99 2.78 5.80
C VAL A 93 9.06 3.79 5.13
N ALA A 94 8.66 3.57 3.88
CA ALA A 94 7.74 4.45 3.15
C ALA A 94 6.40 4.58 3.90
N MET A 95 5.78 3.48 4.30
CA MET A 95 4.52 3.47 5.05
C MET A 95 4.63 4.24 6.37
N LYS A 96 5.72 4.03 7.14
CA LYS A 96 5.96 4.73 8.41
C LYS A 96 6.23 6.22 8.22
N ALA A 97 6.94 6.59 7.16
CA ALA A 97 7.17 8.00 6.80
C ALA A 97 5.83 8.69 6.45
N MET A 98 4.99 8.05 5.65
CA MET A 98 3.64 8.56 5.32
C MET A 98 2.75 8.71 6.56
N GLU A 99 2.71 7.70 7.44
CA GLU A 99 1.99 7.77 8.72
C GLU A 99 2.48 8.94 9.59
N GLY A 100 3.81 9.10 9.68
CA GLY A 100 4.45 10.20 10.43
C GLY A 100 4.11 11.56 9.86
N THR A 101 4.19 11.71 8.55
CA THR A 101 3.83 12.95 7.84
C THR A 101 2.35 13.30 8.05
N GLY A 102 1.46 12.32 7.95
CA GLY A 102 0.04 12.52 8.21
C GLY A 102 -0.25 13.01 9.63
N LYS A 103 0.42 12.44 10.63
CA LYS A 103 0.30 12.88 12.03
C LYS A 103 0.83 14.30 12.22
N LEU A 104 1.97 14.63 11.60
CA LEU A 104 2.57 15.96 11.65
C LEU A 104 1.65 17.02 11.04
N ILE A 105 1.11 16.77 9.84
CA ILE A 105 0.18 17.69 9.17
C ILE A 105 -1.06 17.91 10.04
N SER A 106 -1.66 16.84 10.56
CA SER A 106 -2.85 16.93 11.42
C SER A 106 -2.59 17.71 12.71
N ALA A 107 -1.44 17.49 13.36
CA ALA A 107 -1.05 18.19 14.58
C ALA A 107 -0.78 19.67 14.31
N THR A 108 -0.06 19.99 13.23
CA THR A 108 0.26 21.36 12.83
C THR A 108 -1.00 22.12 12.48
N LEU A 109 -1.88 21.56 11.67
CA LEU A 109 -3.16 22.18 11.32
C LEU A 109 -3.99 22.49 12.56
N LYS A 110 -4.11 21.57 13.51
CA LYS A 110 -4.82 21.78 14.78
C LYS A 110 -4.18 22.90 15.61
N LYS A 111 -2.85 22.97 15.63
CA LYS A 111 -2.10 24.01 16.35
C LYS A 111 -2.37 25.39 15.74
N GLU A 112 -2.29 25.53 14.42
CA GLU A 112 -2.49 26.80 13.73
C GLU A 112 -3.95 27.28 13.81
N ILE A 113 -4.94 26.38 13.72
CA ILE A 113 -6.35 26.73 13.97
C ILE A 113 -6.53 27.31 15.37
N LYS A 114 -5.94 26.69 16.40
CA LYS A 114 -6.01 27.23 17.78
C LYS A 114 -5.30 28.56 17.93
N ARG A 115 -4.14 28.74 17.25
CA ARG A 115 -3.35 29.97 17.30
C ARG A 115 -4.07 31.15 16.65
N SER A 116 -4.92 30.90 15.67
CA SER A 116 -5.75 31.91 15.02
C SER A 116 -6.93 32.40 15.87
N GLY A 117 -7.02 31.97 17.14
CA GLY A 117 -8.01 32.45 18.10
C GLY A 117 -9.46 32.16 17.67
N LEU A 118 -10.36 33.09 18.01
CA LEU A 118 -11.80 32.93 17.76
C LEU A 118 -12.13 32.76 16.27
N PHE A 119 -11.48 33.51 15.40
CA PHE A 119 -11.68 33.42 13.95
C PHE A 119 -11.26 32.04 13.39
N GLY A 120 -10.15 31.47 13.86
CA GLY A 120 -9.72 30.13 13.48
C GLY A 120 -10.71 29.06 13.93
N LEU A 121 -11.27 29.17 15.13
CA LEU A 121 -12.27 28.24 15.64
C LEU A 121 -13.58 28.31 14.85
N ILE A 122 -14.06 29.51 14.54
CA ILE A 122 -15.26 29.72 13.71
C ILE A 122 -15.03 29.13 12.30
N GLY A 123 -13.87 29.43 11.67
CA GLY A 123 -13.51 28.85 10.37
C GLY A 123 -13.45 27.31 10.39
N ALA A 124 -12.87 26.72 11.44
CA ALA A 124 -12.83 25.27 11.62
C ALA A 124 -14.22 24.65 11.80
N LEU A 125 -15.17 25.38 12.39
CA LEU A 125 -16.56 24.93 12.52
C LEU A 125 -17.24 24.80 11.14
N PHE A 126 -17.04 25.77 10.25
CA PHE A 126 -17.55 25.71 8.88
C PHE A 126 -16.87 24.56 8.07
N LEU A 127 -15.59 24.29 8.34
CA LEU A 127 -14.82 23.24 7.69
C LEU A 127 -14.92 21.87 8.38
N LYS A 128 -15.68 21.73 9.45
CA LYS A 128 -15.74 20.51 10.29
C LYS A 128 -15.88 19.24 9.47
N ARG A 129 -16.82 19.18 8.53
CA ARG A 129 -17.05 17.98 7.70
C ARG A 129 -15.85 17.67 6.78
N ALA A 130 -15.18 18.69 6.28
CA ALA A 130 -13.98 18.49 5.43
C ALA A 130 -12.81 17.98 6.27
N LEU A 131 -12.59 18.55 7.46
CA LEU A 131 -11.54 18.14 8.39
C LEU A 131 -11.78 16.71 8.91
N GLU A 132 -13.03 16.32 9.17
CA GLU A 132 -13.36 14.94 9.53
C GLU A 132 -13.10 13.95 8.41
N ARG A 133 -13.42 14.30 7.15
CA ARG A 133 -13.09 13.45 5.97
C ARG A 133 -11.57 13.31 5.81
N LEU A 134 -10.82 14.41 5.90
CA LEU A 134 -9.38 14.38 5.85
C LEU A 134 -8.79 13.47 6.93
N LYS A 135 -9.26 13.62 8.18
CA LYS A 135 -8.83 12.77 9.29
C LYS A 135 -9.08 11.29 9.01
N ARG A 136 -10.27 10.92 8.50
CA ARG A 136 -10.59 9.52 8.15
C ARG A 136 -9.71 9.00 7.03
N ALA A 137 -9.48 9.79 5.99
CA ALA A 137 -8.62 9.40 4.88
C ALA A 137 -7.17 9.09 5.31
N MET A 138 -6.73 9.71 6.43
CA MET A 138 -5.39 9.50 7.00
C MET A 138 -5.37 8.51 8.18
N ASP A 139 -6.51 7.90 8.54
CA ASP A 139 -6.62 7.00 9.70
C ASP A 139 -6.37 5.54 9.25
N PRO A 140 -5.26 4.90 9.69
CA PRO A 140 -4.99 3.51 9.35
C PRO A 140 -6.10 2.54 9.80
N SER A 141 -6.89 2.89 10.81
CA SER A 141 -7.99 2.05 11.32
C SER A 141 -9.10 1.82 10.29
N GLU A 142 -9.25 2.72 9.33
CA GLU A 142 -10.27 2.61 8.26
C GLU A 142 -9.92 1.46 7.28
N TYR A 143 -8.64 1.15 7.09
CA TYR A 143 -8.18 0.06 6.22
C TYR A 143 -8.14 -1.30 6.93
N GLY A 144 -8.00 -1.32 8.25
CA GLY A 144 -8.14 -2.47 9.14
C GLY A 144 -6.89 -3.32 9.29
N GLY A 145 -6.25 -3.75 8.20
CA GLY A 145 -5.05 -4.58 8.25
C GLY A 145 -4.52 -4.94 6.87
N ALA A 146 -3.32 -5.49 6.84
CA ALA A 146 -2.65 -5.95 5.64
C ALA A 146 -2.79 -7.47 5.47
N PHE A 147 -3.13 -7.92 4.27
CA PHE A 147 -3.14 -9.34 3.92
C PHE A 147 -1.70 -9.86 3.87
N ILE A 148 -1.44 -11.01 4.47
CA ILE A 148 -0.18 -11.73 4.28
C ILE A 148 -0.37 -12.67 3.09
N LEU A 149 0.16 -12.25 1.95
CA LEU A 149 0.06 -12.98 0.69
C LEU A 149 1.07 -14.13 0.63
N GLY A 150 0.83 -15.12 -0.22
CA GLY A 150 1.75 -16.23 -0.44
C GLY A 150 1.71 -17.34 0.61
N VAL A 151 0.78 -17.29 1.56
CA VAL A 151 0.53 -18.38 2.54
C VAL A 151 -0.72 -19.17 2.21
N LYS A 152 -0.78 -20.43 2.65
CA LYS A 152 -1.90 -21.38 2.35
C LYS A 152 -3.18 -21.10 3.14
N GLY A 153 -3.47 -19.83 3.42
CA GLY A 153 -4.66 -19.42 4.16
C GLY A 153 -4.85 -17.94 4.16
N ALA A 154 -6.05 -17.49 4.50
CA ALA A 154 -6.36 -16.07 4.63
C ALA A 154 -5.83 -15.55 5.97
N VAL A 155 -4.69 -14.89 5.95
CA VAL A 155 -4.06 -14.28 7.12
C VAL A 155 -4.01 -12.77 6.94
N VAL A 156 -4.56 -12.02 7.91
CA VAL A 156 -4.55 -10.56 7.92
C VAL A 156 -3.89 -10.07 9.19
N LYS A 157 -2.85 -9.26 9.05
CA LYS A 157 -2.13 -8.62 10.14
C LYS A 157 -2.76 -7.25 10.43
N ALA A 158 -3.37 -7.09 11.61
CA ALA A 158 -3.80 -5.79 12.11
C ALA A 158 -2.63 -5.03 12.75
N HIS A 159 -2.76 -3.71 12.86
CA HIS A 159 -1.75 -2.87 13.52
C HIS A 159 -1.71 -3.14 15.03
N GLY A 160 -0.52 -3.01 15.68
CA GLY A 160 -0.37 -3.25 17.12
C GLY A 160 -1.27 -2.42 18.03
N ASN A 161 -1.64 -1.20 17.60
CA ASN A 161 -2.56 -0.30 18.31
C ASN A 161 -3.99 -0.32 17.75
N SER A 162 -4.43 -1.47 17.20
CA SER A 162 -5.76 -1.61 16.59
C SER A 162 -6.88 -1.41 17.61
N ASN A 163 -7.82 -0.54 17.28
CA ASN A 163 -9.09 -0.39 18.00
C ASN A 163 -10.15 -1.37 17.44
N ALA A 164 -11.35 -1.37 18.01
CA ALA A 164 -12.45 -2.25 17.57
C ALA A 164 -12.81 -2.07 16.08
N LEU A 165 -12.74 -0.83 15.55
CA LEU A 165 -12.97 -0.54 14.13
C LEU A 165 -11.92 -1.20 13.25
N ALA A 166 -10.63 -1.07 13.60
CA ALA A 166 -9.53 -1.68 12.86
C ALA A 166 -9.65 -3.22 12.83
N ILE A 167 -9.98 -3.85 13.97
CA ILE A 167 -10.19 -5.31 14.03
C ILE A 167 -11.40 -5.73 13.18
N LYS A 168 -12.52 -5.01 13.27
CA LYS A 168 -13.68 -5.25 12.39
C LYS A 168 -13.30 -5.18 10.91
N ASN A 169 -12.55 -4.16 10.52
CA ASN A 169 -12.11 -3.98 9.15
C ASN A 169 -11.10 -5.06 8.72
N ALA A 170 -10.19 -5.49 9.60
CA ALA A 170 -9.27 -6.61 9.34
C ALA A 170 -10.04 -7.92 9.09
N ILE A 171 -11.07 -8.22 9.89
CA ILE A 171 -11.94 -9.38 9.67
C ILE A 171 -12.67 -9.27 8.33
N ARG A 172 -13.15 -8.08 7.97
CA ARG A 172 -13.79 -7.82 6.67
C ARG A 172 -12.83 -8.09 5.51
N VAL A 173 -11.59 -7.62 5.60
CA VAL A 173 -10.54 -7.88 4.59
C VAL A 173 -10.29 -9.38 4.45
N ALA A 174 -10.11 -10.12 5.56
CA ALA A 174 -9.94 -11.56 5.54
C ALA A 174 -11.13 -12.28 4.90
N TYR A 175 -12.36 -11.89 5.27
CA TYR A 175 -13.60 -12.45 4.69
C TYR A 175 -13.68 -12.22 3.18
N GLN A 176 -13.33 -11.01 2.71
CA GLN A 176 -13.31 -10.70 1.27
C GLN A 176 -12.27 -11.56 0.53
N GLY A 177 -11.09 -11.75 1.11
CA GLY A 177 -10.06 -12.63 0.54
C GLY A 177 -10.51 -14.08 0.40
N VAL A 178 -11.19 -14.61 1.41
CA VAL A 178 -11.76 -15.98 1.35
C VAL A 178 -12.89 -16.06 0.32
N LYS A 179 -13.82 -15.11 0.34
CA LYS A 179 -14.95 -15.07 -0.59
C LYS A 179 -14.52 -14.92 -2.05
N GLY A 180 -13.43 -14.22 -2.30
CA GLY A 180 -12.87 -14.02 -3.63
C GLY A 180 -11.85 -15.07 -4.05
N ASP A 181 -11.72 -16.19 -3.32
CA ASP A 181 -10.79 -17.29 -3.61
C ASP A 181 -9.32 -16.84 -3.81
N LEU A 182 -8.89 -15.77 -3.10
CA LEU A 182 -7.56 -15.18 -3.25
C LEU A 182 -6.43 -16.21 -3.13
N VAL A 183 -6.48 -17.04 -2.10
CA VAL A 183 -5.44 -18.07 -1.84
C VAL A 183 -5.35 -19.02 -3.02
N LYS A 184 -6.48 -19.51 -3.52
CA LYS A 184 -6.55 -20.43 -4.66
C LYS A 184 -6.05 -19.78 -5.96
N SER A 185 -6.40 -18.51 -6.19
CA SER A 185 -5.89 -17.74 -7.35
C SER A 185 -4.38 -17.59 -7.31
N LEU A 186 -3.80 -17.32 -6.13
CA LEU A 186 -2.36 -17.23 -5.95
C LEU A 186 -1.66 -18.57 -6.11
N GLU A 187 -2.22 -19.67 -5.56
CA GLU A 187 -1.65 -21.03 -5.72
C GLU A 187 -1.58 -21.45 -7.19
N MET A 188 -2.64 -21.23 -7.97
CA MET A 188 -2.66 -21.55 -9.40
C MET A 188 -1.62 -20.76 -10.18
N LYS A 189 -1.48 -19.47 -9.89
CA LYS A 189 -0.56 -18.56 -10.63
C LYS A 189 0.91 -18.72 -10.24
N ILE A 190 1.22 -18.99 -8.97
CA ILE A 190 2.60 -19.15 -8.48
C ILE A 190 3.08 -20.61 -8.70
N GLY A 191 2.18 -21.58 -8.76
CA GLY A 191 2.50 -22.99 -8.98
C GLY A 191 2.76 -23.39 -10.44
N GLU A 192 2.39 -22.57 -11.40
CA GLU A 192 2.73 -22.75 -12.83
C GLU A 192 4.18 -22.33 -13.06
N LYS A 193 5.13 -23.25 -12.83
CA LYS A 193 6.55 -23.15 -13.22
C LYS A 193 6.80 -23.96 -14.47
#